data_b41d227df7ab53618273308e9ecff011
#
_entry.id   b41d227df7ab53618273308e9ecff011
#
_cell.length_a   1.000
_cell.length_b   1.000
_cell.length_c   1.000
_cell.angle_alpha   90.00
_cell.angle_beta   90.00
_cell.angle_gamma   90.00
#
_symmetry.space_group_name_H-M   'P 1'
#
loop_
_entity.id
_entity.type
_entity.pdbx_description
1 polymer ?
#
loop_
_entity_poly.entity_id
_entity_poly.type
_entity_poly.pdbx_seq_one_letter_code
_entity_poly.pdbx_strand_id
1 'polypeptide(L)'
;MRLTLIYPSVGRKDNKPYVRAWQMQPLSMAVLAGLTPADVDVQFYDDRMEEIPFDEPTDLVAISVETFTALRAYKIARHFRARGIPVVMGGYHVTLLPEEAAAESDAIILGDAEPIWQQLLADAARRDLQPVYDGSVPHSLSRIVPRREILAKHKYQNITLVEFARGCNFKCDFCAITAFHKAKQHHRPAAEVAAEIVRTGSRRVFIVDDNFVSQPQQARELCRALIPLKINWVGQASIHIAQDDQLLELMAASGCRGVLIGMESLDPENLRAMGKDWNLAAATYAESLAQFRKHGLAVYGTFVFGYDNDTPETIQRSVDFAREQKLFLAAFNHLIPFPGTPLYKRLENEGRLLRPKWWLDPESRVGEVYFQPRHMSPGELEERCLNARQQFYSWNSILGRLWDRRANVTSPLMLGVFLGLNIGARYDIDLRQGLQLGAGLNAWEPRDAVVSA
;
A
#
# COMPACT_ATOMS: atom_id res chain seq x y z
N MET A 1 -1.00 -29.59 11.74
CA MET A 1 -1.47 -28.27 12.22
C MET A 1 -2.19 -27.56 11.09
N ARG A 2 -3.35 -26.95 11.37
CA ARG A 2 -4.07 -26.08 10.43
C ARG A 2 -3.81 -24.62 10.76
N LEU A 3 -3.30 -23.87 9.78
CA LEU A 3 -3.01 -22.45 9.86
C LEU A 3 -4.03 -21.66 9.04
N THR A 4 -4.69 -20.69 9.65
CA THR A 4 -5.58 -19.75 8.95
C THR A 4 -4.88 -18.40 8.79
N LEU A 5 -4.63 -18.02 7.54
CA LEU A 5 -4.12 -16.69 7.16
C LEU A 5 -5.29 -15.77 6.86
N ILE A 6 -5.31 -14.56 7.42
CA ILE A 6 -6.38 -13.59 7.21
C ILE A 6 -5.80 -12.26 6.75
N TYR A 7 -6.36 -11.73 5.66
CA TYR A 7 -6.09 -10.38 5.18
C TYR A 7 -7.32 -9.50 5.44
N PRO A 8 -7.30 -8.63 6.47
CA PRO A 8 -8.47 -7.87 6.89
C PRO A 8 -8.88 -6.81 5.87
N SER A 9 -10.16 -6.52 5.78
CA SER A 9 -10.69 -5.34 5.09
C SER A 9 -10.60 -4.09 5.98
N VAL A 10 -10.69 -2.92 5.36
CA VAL A 10 -10.85 -1.64 6.11
C VAL A 10 -12.20 -1.62 6.82
N GLY A 11 -13.24 -2.15 6.18
CA GLY A 11 -14.61 -2.28 6.64
C GLY A 11 -15.48 -2.75 5.49
N ARG A 12 -16.74 -3.08 5.79
CA ARG A 12 -17.74 -3.48 4.79
C ARG A 12 -18.93 -2.53 4.83
N LYS A 13 -19.51 -2.25 3.67
CA LYS A 13 -20.74 -1.48 3.54
C LYS A 13 -21.89 -2.46 3.28
N ASP A 14 -22.92 -2.45 4.13
CA ASP A 14 -24.17 -3.20 3.95
C ASP A 14 -23.95 -4.69 3.57
N ASN A 15 -23.06 -5.40 4.26
CA ASN A 15 -22.67 -6.79 4.00
C ASN A 15 -22.07 -7.02 2.59
N LYS A 16 -21.60 -5.98 1.92
CA LYS A 16 -20.94 -6.05 0.61
C LYS A 16 -19.43 -5.94 0.77
N PRO A 17 -18.65 -6.54 -0.15
CA PRO A 17 -17.22 -6.30 -0.22
C PRO A 17 -16.94 -4.80 -0.35
N TYR A 18 -15.90 -4.31 0.32
CA TYR A 18 -15.51 -2.91 0.37
C TYR A 18 -15.33 -2.27 -1.01
N VAL A 19 -14.56 -2.89 -1.89
CA VAL A 19 -14.36 -2.48 -3.27
C VAL A 19 -14.19 -3.72 -4.14
N ARG A 20 -15.03 -3.92 -5.14
CA ARG A 20 -14.89 -5.07 -6.05
C ARG A 20 -13.93 -4.82 -7.22
N ALA A 21 -13.77 -3.56 -7.66
CA ALA A 21 -13.13 -3.25 -8.93
C ALA A 21 -11.60 -3.34 -8.93
N TRP A 22 -10.91 -3.02 -7.84
CA TRP A 22 -9.46 -2.84 -7.78
C TRP A 22 -8.77 -3.71 -6.72
N GLN A 23 -9.27 -4.91 -6.48
CA GLN A 23 -8.65 -5.81 -5.51
C GLN A 23 -7.36 -6.40 -6.08
N MET A 24 -6.25 -5.96 -5.55
CA MET A 24 -4.94 -6.56 -5.81
C MET A 24 -4.74 -7.81 -4.94
N GLN A 25 -3.94 -8.75 -5.44
CA GLN A 25 -3.54 -9.94 -4.71
C GLN A 25 -2.78 -9.55 -3.43
N PRO A 26 -3.09 -10.09 -2.25
CA PRO A 26 -2.30 -9.86 -1.04
C PRO A 26 -1.02 -10.71 -1.10
N LEU A 27 0.05 -10.14 -1.69
CA LEU A 27 1.32 -10.84 -1.91
C LEU A 27 1.95 -11.33 -0.59
N SER A 28 1.82 -10.55 0.50
CA SER A 28 2.29 -10.93 1.83
C SER A 28 1.72 -12.28 2.29
N MET A 29 0.43 -12.55 2.03
CA MET A 29 -0.19 -13.83 2.38
C MET A 29 0.39 -14.98 1.57
N ALA A 30 0.63 -14.77 0.28
CA ALA A 30 1.26 -15.77 -0.57
C ALA A 30 2.73 -16.04 -0.16
N VAL A 31 3.45 -15.01 0.31
CA VAL A 31 4.80 -15.15 0.87
C VAL A 31 4.75 -15.99 2.15
N LEU A 32 3.91 -15.65 3.13
CA LEU A 32 3.76 -16.43 4.37
C LEU A 32 3.41 -17.90 4.08
N ALA A 33 2.47 -18.13 3.16
CA ALA A 33 2.12 -19.49 2.74
C ALA A 33 3.28 -20.23 2.08
N GLY A 34 4.13 -19.50 1.32
CA GLY A 34 5.33 -20.07 0.70
C GLY A 34 6.44 -20.43 1.69
N LEU A 35 6.51 -19.70 2.80
CA LEU A 35 7.44 -19.96 3.92
C LEU A 35 6.92 -21.06 4.86
N THR A 36 5.65 -21.41 4.77
CA THR A 36 5.01 -22.40 5.63
C THR A 36 5.37 -23.82 5.17
N PRO A 37 5.84 -24.71 6.07
CA PRO A 37 6.15 -26.10 5.75
C PRO A 37 4.99 -26.85 5.08
N ALA A 38 5.31 -27.81 4.21
CA ALA A 38 4.32 -28.52 3.39
C ALA A 38 3.34 -29.40 4.19
N ASP A 39 3.70 -29.81 5.40
CA ASP A 39 2.88 -30.59 6.32
C ASP A 39 1.88 -29.74 7.14
N VAL A 40 1.93 -28.42 7.00
CA VAL A 40 0.96 -27.49 7.59
C VAL A 40 -0.16 -27.24 6.58
N ASP A 41 -1.41 -27.55 6.99
CA ASP A 41 -2.61 -27.22 6.19
C ASP A 41 -2.91 -25.72 6.28
N VAL A 42 -2.74 -25.00 5.17
CA VAL A 42 -2.91 -23.53 5.10
C VAL A 42 -4.25 -23.19 4.47
N GLN A 43 -5.09 -22.52 5.24
CA GLN A 43 -6.31 -21.86 4.76
C GLN A 43 -6.07 -20.36 4.67
N PHE A 44 -6.64 -19.71 3.65
CA PHE A 44 -6.51 -18.26 3.46
C PHE A 44 -7.88 -17.62 3.25
N TYR A 45 -8.15 -16.53 3.95
CA TYR A 45 -9.36 -15.72 3.81
C TYR A 45 -9.02 -14.25 3.53
N ASP A 46 -9.55 -13.75 2.42
CA ASP A 46 -9.49 -12.32 2.08
C ASP A 46 -10.81 -11.66 2.52
N ASP A 47 -10.79 -11.02 3.68
CA ASP A 47 -11.96 -10.37 4.28
C ASP A 47 -12.53 -9.23 3.42
N ARG A 48 -11.79 -8.79 2.39
CA ARG A 48 -12.29 -7.84 1.39
C ARG A 48 -13.24 -8.48 0.38
N MET A 49 -13.21 -9.81 0.25
CA MET A 49 -13.86 -10.55 -0.84
C MET A 49 -14.79 -11.68 -0.37
N GLU A 50 -14.60 -12.16 0.86
CA GLU A 50 -15.38 -13.27 1.43
C GLU A 50 -15.63 -13.05 2.92
N GLU A 51 -16.56 -13.81 3.46
CA GLU A 51 -16.79 -13.90 4.91
C GLU A 51 -15.78 -14.84 5.55
N ILE A 52 -15.32 -14.46 6.75
CA ILE A 52 -14.44 -15.32 7.54
C ILE A 52 -15.30 -16.35 8.26
N PRO A 53 -15.07 -17.66 8.03
CA PRO A 53 -15.81 -18.71 8.71
C PRO A 53 -15.25 -18.92 10.12
N PHE A 54 -15.73 -18.17 11.09
CA PHE A 54 -15.22 -18.20 12.46
C PHE A 54 -15.37 -19.58 13.14
N ASP A 55 -16.31 -20.42 12.69
CA ASP A 55 -16.59 -21.72 13.29
C ASP A 55 -15.75 -22.87 12.72
N GLU A 56 -15.01 -22.66 11.64
CA GLU A 56 -14.13 -23.68 11.08
C GLU A 56 -12.98 -24.04 12.03
N PRO A 57 -12.58 -25.33 12.06
CA PRO A 57 -11.44 -25.76 12.86
C PRO A 57 -10.15 -25.12 12.36
N THR A 58 -9.37 -24.56 13.28
CA THR A 58 -8.02 -24.06 13.02
C THR A 58 -7.19 -24.13 14.30
N ASP A 59 -5.88 -24.34 14.18
CA ASP A 59 -4.97 -24.44 15.33
C ASP A 59 -4.25 -23.11 15.59
N LEU A 60 -4.11 -22.27 14.55
CA LEU A 60 -3.46 -20.97 14.63
C LEU A 60 -4.07 -20.02 13.61
N VAL A 61 -4.29 -18.78 13.99
CA VAL A 61 -4.69 -17.69 13.08
C VAL A 61 -3.56 -16.68 12.98
N ALA A 62 -3.20 -16.28 11.75
CA ALA A 62 -2.23 -15.20 11.50
C ALA A 62 -2.87 -14.09 10.69
N ILE A 63 -2.78 -12.85 11.18
CA ILE A 63 -3.42 -11.66 10.61
C ILE A 63 -2.36 -10.63 10.20
N SER A 64 -2.39 -10.17 8.95
CA SER A 64 -1.56 -9.04 8.50
C SER A 64 -2.31 -7.73 8.73
N VAL A 65 -1.75 -6.85 9.55
CA VAL A 65 -2.43 -5.65 10.02
C VAL A 65 -1.78 -4.38 9.46
N GLU A 66 -2.57 -3.61 8.72
CA GLU A 66 -2.28 -2.24 8.33
C GLU A 66 -3.05 -1.26 9.24
N THR A 67 -2.63 0.00 9.32
CA THR A 67 -3.28 0.95 10.26
C THR A 67 -4.78 1.12 9.97
N PHE A 68 -5.18 1.22 8.72
CA PHE A 68 -6.60 1.32 8.36
C PHE A 68 -7.43 0.05 8.65
N THR A 69 -6.77 -1.09 8.80
CA THR A 69 -7.45 -2.37 9.07
C THR A 69 -7.36 -2.80 10.53
N ALA A 70 -6.68 -2.03 11.39
CA ALA A 70 -6.38 -2.41 12.78
C ALA A 70 -7.65 -2.72 13.58
N LEU A 71 -8.64 -1.81 13.57
CA LEU A 71 -9.91 -2.04 14.29
C LEU A 71 -10.61 -3.33 13.83
N ARG A 72 -10.59 -3.60 12.51
CA ARG A 72 -11.16 -4.82 11.93
C ARG A 72 -10.39 -6.06 12.34
N ALA A 73 -9.06 -5.99 12.29
CA ALA A 73 -8.17 -7.08 12.68
C ALA A 73 -8.35 -7.47 14.15
N TYR A 74 -8.47 -6.49 15.04
CA TYR A 74 -8.69 -6.71 16.47
C TYR A 74 -10.07 -7.35 16.74
N LYS A 75 -11.12 -6.91 16.04
CA LYS A 75 -12.42 -7.57 16.11
C LYS A 75 -12.35 -9.04 15.68
N ILE A 76 -11.67 -9.33 14.57
CA ILE A 76 -11.45 -10.70 14.08
C ILE A 76 -10.69 -11.53 15.12
N ALA A 77 -9.61 -10.98 15.67
CA ALA A 77 -8.81 -11.68 16.68
C ALA A 77 -9.62 -12.06 17.92
N ARG A 78 -10.44 -11.15 18.43
CA ARG A 78 -11.30 -11.40 19.60
C ARG A 78 -12.25 -12.57 19.38
N HIS A 79 -12.79 -12.74 18.17
CA HIS A 79 -13.64 -13.90 17.83
C HIS A 79 -12.90 -15.22 17.96
N PHE A 80 -11.67 -15.34 17.45
CA PHE A 80 -10.89 -16.57 17.52
C PHE A 80 -10.36 -16.82 18.94
N ARG A 81 -9.84 -15.80 19.62
CA ARG A 81 -9.34 -15.90 21.00
C ARG A 81 -10.43 -16.33 21.98
N ALA A 82 -11.67 -15.86 21.78
CA ALA A 82 -12.80 -16.30 22.59
C ALA A 82 -13.12 -17.79 22.46
N ARG A 83 -12.70 -18.43 21.37
CA ARG A 83 -12.79 -19.88 21.15
C ARG A 83 -11.53 -20.63 21.64
N GLY A 84 -10.58 -19.93 22.27
CA GLY A 84 -9.32 -20.53 22.71
C GLY A 84 -8.34 -20.81 21.56
N ILE A 85 -8.54 -20.18 20.38
CA ILE A 85 -7.65 -20.31 19.23
C ILE A 85 -6.63 -19.20 19.28
N PRO A 86 -5.31 -19.51 19.31
CA PRO A 86 -4.26 -18.52 19.37
C PRO A 86 -4.21 -17.68 18.08
N VAL A 87 -3.98 -16.37 18.26
CA VAL A 87 -3.90 -15.38 17.19
C VAL A 87 -2.53 -14.71 17.21
N VAL A 88 -1.88 -14.71 16.05
CA VAL A 88 -0.63 -13.99 15.81
C VAL A 88 -0.89 -12.81 14.86
N MET A 89 -0.35 -11.65 15.18
CA MET A 89 -0.44 -10.46 14.33
C MET A 89 0.92 -10.00 13.86
N GLY A 90 1.00 -9.54 12.62
CA GLY A 90 2.19 -8.92 12.03
C GLY A 90 1.80 -7.81 11.05
N GLY A 91 2.80 -7.17 10.45
CA GLY A 91 2.62 -6.10 9.47
C GLY A 91 3.00 -4.72 10.01
N TYR A 92 2.78 -3.69 9.17
CA TYR A 92 3.24 -2.33 9.47
C TYR A 92 2.68 -1.79 10.78
N HIS A 93 1.39 -1.92 10.99
CA HIS A 93 0.73 -1.38 12.18
C HIS A 93 1.26 -2.02 13.46
N VAL A 94 1.39 -3.34 13.49
CA VAL A 94 1.90 -4.10 14.64
C VAL A 94 3.33 -3.69 15.01
N THR A 95 4.19 -3.51 14.01
CA THR A 95 5.57 -3.08 14.23
C THR A 95 5.67 -1.64 14.75
N LEU A 96 4.76 -0.75 14.30
CA LEU A 96 4.74 0.64 14.72
C LEU A 96 4.06 0.85 16.08
N LEU A 97 3.13 -0.02 16.46
CA LEU A 97 2.37 0.02 17.72
C LEU A 97 2.33 -1.36 18.41
N PRO A 98 3.49 -1.89 18.81
CA PRO A 98 3.58 -3.26 19.32
C PRO A 98 2.79 -3.50 20.60
N GLU A 99 2.77 -2.55 21.53
CA GLU A 99 2.05 -2.69 22.81
C GLU A 99 0.54 -2.77 22.60
N GLU A 100 -0.01 -2.00 21.64
CA GLU A 100 -1.43 -2.03 21.31
C GLU A 100 -1.82 -3.37 20.68
N ALA A 101 -1.03 -3.84 19.71
CA ALA A 101 -1.28 -5.11 19.03
C ALA A 101 -1.10 -6.33 19.96
N ALA A 102 -0.14 -6.30 20.88
CA ALA A 102 0.09 -7.36 21.86
C ALA A 102 -1.09 -7.53 22.83
N ALA A 103 -1.81 -6.46 23.15
CA ALA A 103 -3.02 -6.55 23.97
C ALA A 103 -4.17 -7.29 23.26
N GLU A 104 -4.17 -7.29 21.94
CA GLU A 104 -5.25 -7.85 21.10
C GLU A 104 -4.90 -9.20 20.46
N SER A 105 -3.71 -9.75 20.72
CA SER A 105 -3.24 -11.02 20.16
C SER A 105 -2.49 -11.86 21.19
N ASP A 106 -2.18 -13.12 20.86
CA ASP A 106 -1.41 -14.02 21.71
C ASP A 106 0.08 -13.95 21.40
N ALA A 107 0.42 -13.51 20.19
CA ALA A 107 1.80 -13.21 19.80
C ALA A 107 1.82 -12.11 18.72
N ILE A 108 2.92 -11.35 18.67
CA ILE A 108 3.16 -10.35 17.63
C ILE A 108 4.47 -10.63 16.89
N ILE A 109 4.48 -10.24 15.62
CA ILE A 109 5.67 -10.23 14.77
C ILE A 109 6.08 -8.77 14.53
N LEU A 110 7.30 -8.42 14.92
CA LEU A 110 7.91 -7.13 14.62
C LEU A 110 8.80 -7.25 13.39
N GLY A 111 8.75 -6.26 12.49
CA GLY A 111 9.51 -6.30 11.25
C GLY A 111 9.03 -7.36 10.27
N ASP A 112 9.97 -7.99 9.57
CA ASP A 112 9.68 -8.99 8.53
C ASP A 112 9.46 -10.38 9.14
N ALA A 113 8.52 -11.15 8.60
CA ALA A 113 8.21 -12.48 9.11
C ALA A 113 9.22 -13.56 8.66
N GLU A 114 9.92 -13.35 7.56
CA GLU A 114 10.79 -14.33 6.93
C GLU A 114 11.80 -15.01 7.88
N PRO A 115 12.55 -14.26 8.71
CA PRO A 115 13.57 -14.89 9.56
C PRO A 115 13.00 -15.68 10.74
N ILE A 116 11.75 -15.44 11.12
CA ILE A 116 11.17 -16.00 12.36
C ILE A 116 9.96 -16.90 12.14
N TRP A 117 9.39 -16.94 10.93
CA TRP A 117 8.12 -17.60 10.65
C TRP A 117 8.12 -19.11 10.95
N GLN A 118 9.19 -19.82 10.58
CA GLN A 118 9.32 -21.26 10.86
C GLN A 118 9.44 -21.56 12.33
N GLN A 119 10.15 -20.74 13.10
CA GLN A 119 10.23 -20.88 14.55
C GLN A 119 8.87 -20.66 15.18
N LEU A 120 8.16 -19.60 14.80
CA LEU A 120 6.81 -19.31 15.29
C LEU A 120 5.86 -20.49 15.07
N LEU A 121 5.86 -21.09 13.89
CA LEU A 121 5.02 -22.25 13.57
C LEU A 121 5.41 -23.48 14.41
N ALA A 122 6.70 -23.70 14.64
CA ALA A 122 7.18 -24.78 15.50
C ALA A 122 6.75 -24.58 16.96
N ASP A 123 6.81 -23.34 17.47
CA ASP A 123 6.37 -23.00 18.83
C ASP A 123 4.85 -23.17 18.95
N ALA A 124 4.10 -22.71 17.96
CA ALA A 124 2.63 -22.91 17.92
C ALA A 124 2.24 -24.39 17.95
N ALA A 125 2.94 -25.24 17.19
CA ALA A 125 2.71 -26.68 17.17
C ALA A 125 2.97 -27.34 18.56
N ARG A 126 3.88 -26.79 19.35
CA ARG A 126 4.17 -27.23 20.74
C ARG A 126 3.28 -26.55 21.77
N ARG A 127 2.41 -25.60 21.37
CA ARG A 127 1.62 -24.74 22.27
C ARG A 127 2.50 -23.89 23.20
N ASP A 128 3.62 -23.41 22.69
CA ASP A 128 4.63 -22.63 23.40
C ASP A 128 4.95 -21.31 22.65
N LEU A 129 3.89 -20.61 22.18
CA LEU A 129 4.04 -19.33 21.50
C LEU A 129 4.71 -18.32 22.41
N GLN A 130 5.73 -17.65 21.88
CA GLN A 130 6.34 -16.51 22.56
C GLN A 130 5.51 -15.24 22.28
N PRO A 131 5.40 -14.32 23.25
CA PRO A 131 4.59 -13.10 23.05
C PRO A 131 5.09 -12.21 21.91
N VAL A 132 6.40 -12.23 21.63
CA VAL A 132 7.02 -11.37 20.60
C VAL A 132 8.03 -12.18 19.79
N TYR A 133 7.91 -12.09 18.48
CA TYR A 133 8.87 -12.59 17.50
C TYR A 133 9.50 -11.40 16.76
N ASP A 134 10.79 -11.16 16.95
CA ASP A 134 11.48 -10.01 16.33
C ASP A 134 12.17 -10.41 15.02
N GLY A 135 11.54 -10.05 13.92
CA GLY A 135 12.04 -10.18 12.56
C GLY A 135 12.75 -8.93 12.03
N SER A 136 12.99 -7.92 12.87
CA SER A 136 13.72 -6.70 12.49
C SER A 136 15.21 -6.91 12.26
N VAL A 137 15.69 -8.14 12.39
CA VAL A 137 17.09 -8.52 12.15
C VAL A 137 17.43 -8.49 10.66
N PRO A 138 18.67 -8.12 10.28
CA PRO A 138 19.10 -8.21 8.89
C PRO A 138 18.97 -9.64 8.36
N HIS A 139 18.27 -9.82 7.26
CA HIS A 139 18.07 -11.11 6.61
C HIS A 139 18.10 -10.97 5.08
N SER A 140 18.21 -12.09 4.39
CA SER A 140 18.16 -12.12 2.93
C SER A 140 16.74 -12.31 2.44
N LEU A 141 16.34 -11.52 1.44
CA LEU A 141 15.10 -11.73 0.70
C LEU A 141 15.24 -12.78 -0.43
N SER A 142 16.39 -13.46 -0.52
CA SER A 142 16.64 -14.52 -1.49
C SER A 142 15.82 -15.78 -1.19
N ARG A 143 15.48 -16.53 -2.26
CA ARG A 143 14.76 -17.81 -2.21
C ARG A 143 13.32 -17.72 -1.68
N ILE A 144 12.74 -16.54 -1.64
CA ILE A 144 11.32 -16.37 -1.31
C ILE A 144 10.50 -16.77 -2.53
N VAL A 145 9.65 -17.79 -2.37
CA VAL A 145 8.74 -18.28 -3.42
C VAL A 145 7.30 -18.17 -2.92
N PRO A 146 6.55 -17.13 -3.34
CA PRO A 146 5.16 -16.99 -2.93
C PRO A 146 4.31 -18.16 -3.41
N ARG A 147 3.53 -18.79 -2.50
CA ARG A 147 2.56 -19.85 -2.81
C ARG A 147 1.25 -19.22 -3.27
N ARG A 148 1.18 -18.87 -4.55
CA ARG A 148 0.07 -18.10 -5.15
C ARG A 148 -1.23 -18.90 -5.30
N GLU A 149 -1.16 -20.22 -5.19
CA GLU A 149 -2.30 -21.14 -5.28
C GLU A 149 -3.36 -20.84 -4.21
N ILE A 150 -2.96 -20.34 -3.05
CA ILE A 150 -3.91 -19.94 -1.99
C ILE A 150 -4.83 -18.81 -2.41
N LEU A 151 -4.42 -18.03 -3.42
CA LEU A 151 -5.16 -16.88 -3.95
C LEU A 151 -6.14 -17.26 -5.07
N ALA A 152 -6.06 -18.51 -5.60
CA ALA A 152 -6.75 -18.93 -6.82
C ALA A 152 -8.29 -18.92 -6.72
N LYS A 153 -8.84 -19.01 -5.51
CA LYS A 153 -10.30 -19.00 -5.28
C LYS A 153 -10.95 -17.62 -5.53
N HIS A 154 -10.16 -16.55 -5.63
CA HIS A 154 -10.65 -15.19 -5.80
C HIS A 154 -10.32 -14.59 -7.16
N LYS A 155 -11.22 -13.72 -7.64
CA LYS A 155 -11.02 -12.97 -8.88
C LYS A 155 -10.33 -11.63 -8.58
N TYR A 156 -9.02 -11.67 -8.49
CA TYR A 156 -8.21 -10.44 -8.40
C TYR A 156 -8.01 -9.78 -9.76
N GLN A 157 -7.47 -8.56 -9.74
CA GLN A 157 -7.03 -7.89 -10.96
C GLN A 157 -6.02 -8.74 -11.72
N ASN A 158 -6.14 -8.76 -13.05
CA ASN A 158 -5.28 -9.54 -13.92
C ASN A 158 -3.92 -8.84 -14.13
N ILE A 159 -3.22 -8.64 -13.02
CA ILE A 159 -1.84 -8.16 -12.95
C ILE A 159 -1.13 -8.94 -11.84
N THR A 160 0.06 -9.43 -12.12
CA THR A 160 0.85 -10.18 -11.15
C THR A 160 1.69 -9.22 -10.32
N LEU A 161 1.54 -9.26 -9.01
CA LEU A 161 2.37 -8.51 -8.08
C LEU A 161 3.68 -9.25 -7.85
N VAL A 162 4.80 -8.57 -7.95
CA VAL A 162 6.15 -9.11 -7.69
C VAL A 162 6.93 -8.08 -6.90
N GLU A 163 7.64 -8.53 -5.88
CA GLU A 163 8.53 -7.69 -5.08
C GLU A 163 9.98 -7.94 -5.50
N PHE A 164 10.71 -6.86 -5.76
CA PHE A 164 12.15 -6.87 -5.97
C PHE A 164 12.89 -6.29 -4.77
N ALA A 165 12.36 -5.19 -4.21
CA ALA A 165 12.95 -4.51 -3.07
C ALA A 165 11.91 -4.13 -2.03
N ARG A 166 12.32 -4.06 -0.79
CA ARG A 166 11.52 -3.69 0.37
C ARG A 166 12.17 -2.52 1.09
N GLY A 167 11.36 -1.50 1.43
CA GLY A 167 11.84 -0.27 2.07
C GLY A 167 12.34 0.79 1.07
N CYS A 168 12.81 1.90 1.61
CA CYS A 168 13.26 3.07 0.86
C CYS A 168 14.37 3.78 1.62
N ASN A 169 15.39 4.31 0.93
CA ASN A 169 16.51 5.02 1.56
C ASN A 169 16.20 6.50 1.89
N PHE A 170 15.04 7.00 1.48
CA PHE A 170 14.61 8.36 1.78
C PHE A 170 14.00 8.47 3.19
N LYS A 171 14.01 9.69 3.76
CA LYS A 171 13.60 9.97 5.14
C LYS A 171 12.39 10.91 5.20
N CYS A 172 11.34 10.62 4.42
CA CYS A 172 10.12 11.43 4.45
C CYS A 172 9.44 11.34 5.82
N ASP A 173 9.10 12.47 6.43
CA ASP A 173 8.58 12.56 7.81
C ASP A 173 7.19 11.93 8.02
N PHE A 174 6.38 11.86 6.95
CA PHE A 174 5.03 11.30 6.95
C PHE A 174 4.98 9.81 6.63
N CYS A 175 6.10 9.22 6.19
CA CYS A 175 6.10 7.92 5.53
C CYS A 175 6.18 6.75 6.53
N ALA A 176 5.16 5.91 6.57
CA ALA A 176 5.13 4.69 7.36
C ALA A 176 6.21 3.69 6.95
N ILE A 177 6.57 3.63 5.65
CA ILE A 177 7.66 2.80 5.12
C ILE A 177 9.00 3.21 5.74
N THR A 178 9.26 4.52 5.80
CA THR A 178 10.47 5.06 6.43
C THR A 178 10.51 4.70 7.92
N ALA A 179 9.38 4.82 8.62
CA ALA A 179 9.29 4.48 10.04
C ALA A 179 9.54 2.98 10.29
N PHE A 180 8.96 2.11 9.46
CA PHE A 180 9.11 0.67 9.56
C PHE A 180 10.54 0.20 9.22
N HIS A 181 11.05 0.54 8.03
CA HIS A 181 12.35 0.08 7.53
C HIS A 181 13.53 0.96 7.96
N LYS A 182 13.30 2.00 8.77
CA LYS A 182 14.34 2.92 9.30
C LYS A 182 15.23 3.49 8.18
N ALA A 183 14.59 3.89 7.06
CA ALA A 183 15.25 4.40 5.86
C ALA A 183 16.32 3.44 5.27
N LYS A 184 16.05 2.14 5.28
CA LYS A 184 16.88 1.12 4.65
C LYS A 184 16.10 0.42 3.54
N GLN A 185 16.82 -0.10 2.55
CA GLN A 185 16.25 -0.89 1.48
C GLN A 185 17.02 -2.20 1.33
N HIS A 186 16.29 -3.29 1.16
CA HIS A 186 16.79 -4.63 0.92
C HIS A 186 16.30 -5.13 -0.43
N HIS A 187 17.14 -5.88 -1.17
CA HIS A 187 16.82 -6.35 -2.52
C HIS A 187 16.87 -7.86 -2.59
N ARG A 188 16.02 -8.41 -3.44
CA ARG A 188 16.13 -9.77 -3.96
C ARG A 188 17.11 -9.79 -5.15
N PRO A 189 17.79 -10.91 -5.41
CA PRO A 189 18.55 -11.07 -6.67
C PRO A 189 17.64 -10.88 -7.89
N ALA A 190 18.02 -10.03 -8.83
CA ALA A 190 17.23 -9.75 -10.04
C ALA A 190 16.89 -11.01 -10.85
N ALA A 191 17.81 -12.00 -10.87
CA ALA A 191 17.59 -13.28 -11.53
C ALA A 191 16.47 -14.11 -10.88
N GLU A 192 16.31 -14.04 -9.55
CA GLU A 192 15.23 -14.74 -8.84
C GLU A 192 13.86 -14.10 -9.13
N VAL A 193 13.82 -12.77 -9.21
CA VAL A 193 12.62 -12.02 -9.60
C VAL A 193 12.20 -12.36 -11.03
N ALA A 194 13.15 -12.37 -11.96
CA ALA A 194 12.90 -12.79 -13.35
C ALA A 194 12.39 -14.23 -13.44
N ALA A 195 12.99 -15.16 -12.68
CA ALA A 195 12.55 -16.55 -12.62
C ALA A 195 11.15 -16.69 -12.01
N GLU A 196 10.81 -15.89 -11.00
CA GLU A 196 9.45 -15.84 -10.43
C GLU A 196 8.44 -15.40 -11.48
N ILE A 197 8.71 -14.32 -12.23
CA ILE A 197 7.83 -13.84 -13.29
C ILE A 197 7.60 -14.93 -14.35
N VAL A 198 8.65 -15.62 -14.76
CA VAL A 198 8.53 -16.76 -15.71
C VAL A 198 7.61 -17.83 -15.15
N ARG A 199 7.75 -18.23 -13.88
CA ARG A 199 6.88 -19.25 -13.25
C ARG A 199 5.41 -18.84 -13.21
N THR A 200 5.10 -17.54 -13.07
CA THR A 200 3.71 -17.08 -13.08
C THR A 200 3.06 -17.12 -14.46
N GLY A 201 3.84 -17.18 -15.53
CA GLY A 201 3.36 -17.09 -16.92
C GLY A 201 2.74 -15.72 -17.27
N SER A 202 2.77 -14.75 -16.37
CA SER A 202 2.14 -13.47 -16.57
C SER A 202 2.97 -12.54 -17.44
N ARG A 203 2.29 -11.84 -18.34
CA ARG A 203 2.89 -10.75 -19.13
C ARG A 203 2.59 -9.36 -18.61
N ARG A 204 1.81 -9.26 -17.53
CA ARG A 204 1.44 -8.00 -16.88
C ARG A 204 1.89 -8.06 -15.43
N VAL A 205 2.86 -7.24 -15.07
CA VAL A 205 3.52 -7.27 -13.77
C VAL A 205 3.46 -5.90 -13.11
N PHE A 206 3.16 -5.88 -11.83
CA PHE A 206 3.37 -4.72 -10.97
C PHE A 206 4.50 -5.04 -10.00
N ILE A 207 5.61 -4.32 -10.13
CA ILE A 207 6.70 -4.34 -9.16
C ILE A 207 6.26 -3.47 -7.99
N VAL A 208 5.91 -4.13 -6.87
CA VAL A 208 5.23 -3.49 -5.73
C VAL A 208 6.20 -2.85 -4.73
N ASP A 209 7.44 -2.66 -5.12
CA ASP A 209 8.46 -2.02 -4.30
C ASP A 209 8.03 -0.61 -3.87
N ASP A 210 8.39 -0.19 -2.67
CA ASP A 210 8.15 1.17 -2.18
C ASP A 210 8.86 2.24 -3.01
N ASN A 211 10.03 1.91 -3.54
CA ASN A 211 10.79 2.72 -4.48
C ASN A 211 11.89 1.89 -5.16
N PHE A 212 11.59 1.25 -6.29
CA PHE A 212 12.52 0.32 -6.92
C PHE A 212 13.82 0.98 -7.43
N VAL A 213 13.82 2.31 -7.60
CA VAL A 213 14.98 3.09 -8.09
C VAL A 213 15.79 3.75 -6.97
N SER A 214 15.47 3.48 -5.72
CA SER A 214 16.20 4.03 -4.56
C SER A 214 17.71 3.66 -4.59
N GLN A 215 18.05 2.57 -5.25
CA GLN A 215 19.41 2.16 -5.59
C GLN A 215 19.52 1.94 -7.10
N PRO A 216 19.97 2.95 -7.88
CA PRO A 216 19.91 2.92 -9.35
C PRO A 216 20.67 1.74 -9.98
N GLN A 217 21.76 1.27 -9.39
CA GLN A 217 22.51 0.13 -9.91
C GLN A 217 21.68 -1.16 -9.85
N GLN A 218 21.00 -1.41 -8.74
CA GLN A 218 20.12 -2.56 -8.57
C GLN A 218 18.92 -2.49 -9.53
N ALA A 219 18.35 -1.30 -9.72
CA ALA A 219 17.30 -1.07 -10.71
C ALA A 219 17.74 -1.42 -12.14
N ARG A 220 18.99 -1.06 -12.52
CA ARG A 220 19.56 -1.44 -13.83
C ARG A 220 19.72 -2.95 -13.98
N GLU A 221 20.16 -3.63 -12.93
CA GLU A 221 20.29 -5.10 -12.93
C GLU A 221 18.92 -5.77 -13.12
N LEU A 222 17.89 -5.30 -12.40
CA LEU A 222 16.53 -5.78 -12.59
C LEU A 222 16.05 -5.54 -14.02
N CYS A 223 16.15 -4.33 -14.56
CA CYS A 223 15.71 -4.02 -15.91
C CYS A 223 16.39 -4.92 -16.95
N ARG A 224 17.71 -5.15 -16.85
CA ARG A 224 18.43 -6.06 -17.76
C ARG A 224 17.89 -7.49 -17.67
N ALA A 225 17.59 -7.98 -16.47
CA ALA A 225 17.02 -9.31 -16.28
C ALA A 225 15.60 -9.45 -16.87
N LEU A 226 14.84 -8.35 -16.95
CA LEU A 226 13.47 -8.32 -17.46
C LEU A 226 13.40 -8.22 -19.01
N ILE A 227 14.40 -7.63 -19.68
CA ILE A 227 14.40 -7.46 -21.15
C ILE A 227 14.01 -8.74 -21.91
N PRO A 228 14.63 -9.91 -21.64
CA PRO A 228 14.34 -11.13 -22.41
C PRO A 228 12.93 -11.68 -22.17
N LEU A 229 12.25 -11.26 -21.10
CA LEU A 229 10.93 -11.78 -20.73
C LEU A 229 9.79 -11.19 -21.57
N LYS A 230 10.03 -10.06 -22.26
CA LYS A 230 9.04 -9.36 -23.11
C LYS A 230 7.71 -9.13 -22.40
N ILE A 231 7.76 -8.73 -21.15
CA ILE A 231 6.61 -8.40 -20.29
C ILE A 231 6.24 -6.92 -20.41
N ASN A 232 5.07 -6.54 -19.89
CA ASN A 232 4.72 -5.16 -19.59
C ASN A 232 4.66 -5.01 -18.08
N TRP A 233 5.37 -4.04 -17.54
CA TRP A 233 5.38 -3.82 -16.11
C TRP A 233 5.21 -2.35 -15.73
N VAL A 234 4.75 -2.12 -14.51
CA VAL A 234 4.67 -0.83 -13.84
C VAL A 234 5.29 -0.96 -12.44
N GLY A 235 5.69 0.16 -11.85
CA GLY A 235 6.27 0.17 -10.49
C GLY A 235 6.22 1.55 -9.87
N GLN A 236 6.83 1.70 -8.69
CA GLN A 236 6.93 2.97 -7.98
C GLN A 236 8.36 3.49 -8.02
N ALA A 237 8.52 4.77 -8.37
CA ALA A 237 9.80 5.40 -8.56
C ALA A 237 9.84 6.82 -7.99
N SER A 238 11.04 7.36 -7.81
CA SER A 238 11.24 8.75 -7.43
C SER A 238 11.50 9.61 -8.67
N ILE A 239 11.07 10.87 -8.63
CA ILE A 239 11.16 11.81 -9.77
C ILE A 239 12.60 12.08 -10.24
N HIS A 240 13.58 11.98 -9.34
CA HIS A 240 14.98 12.28 -9.63
C HIS A 240 15.59 11.42 -10.75
N ILE A 241 15.04 10.22 -11.01
CA ILE A 241 15.52 9.38 -12.11
C ILE A 241 15.26 9.99 -13.49
N ALA A 242 14.44 11.03 -13.59
CA ALA A 242 14.28 11.79 -14.83
C ALA A 242 15.59 12.36 -15.37
N GLN A 243 16.61 12.52 -14.52
CA GLN A 243 17.95 12.98 -14.91
C GLN A 243 18.85 11.86 -15.43
N ASP A 244 18.43 10.61 -15.32
CA ASP A 244 19.17 9.42 -15.74
C ASP A 244 18.59 8.86 -17.04
N ASP A 245 18.92 9.46 -18.17
CA ASP A 245 18.41 9.09 -19.50
C ASP A 245 18.67 7.61 -19.82
N GLN A 246 19.85 7.08 -19.40
CA GLN A 246 20.20 5.68 -19.62
C GLN A 246 19.32 4.72 -18.81
N LEU A 247 18.95 5.07 -17.57
CA LEU A 247 18.05 4.26 -16.78
C LEU A 247 16.63 4.27 -17.36
N LEU A 248 16.15 5.46 -17.79
CA LEU A 248 14.83 5.56 -18.44
C LEU A 248 14.75 4.75 -19.73
N GLU A 249 15.81 4.79 -20.57
CA GLU A 249 15.92 3.97 -21.77
C GLU A 249 15.87 2.46 -21.42
N LEU A 250 16.63 2.05 -20.41
CA LEU A 250 16.68 0.66 -19.95
C LEU A 250 15.34 0.20 -19.39
N MET A 251 14.64 1.05 -18.62
CA MET A 251 13.28 0.79 -18.14
C MET A 251 12.32 0.58 -19.32
N ALA A 252 12.32 1.46 -20.31
CA ALA A 252 11.48 1.32 -21.49
C ALA A 252 11.77 0.02 -22.26
N ALA A 253 13.07 -0.31 -22.48
CA ALA A 253 13.51 -1.53 -23.14
C ALA A 253 13.11 -2.80 -22.38
N SER A 254 13.07 -2.75 -21.03
CA SER A 254 12.65 -3.87 -20.19
C SER A 254 11.13 -4.07 -20.14
N GLY A 255 10.36 -3.20 -20.81
CA GLY A 255 8.90 -3.27 -20.89
C GLY A 255 8.16 -2.45 -19.83
N CYS A 256 8.82 -1.51 -19.17
CA CYS A 256 8.14 -0.54 -18.30
C CYS A 256 7.14 0.27 -19.13
N ARG A 257 5.90 0.40 -18.65
CA ARG A 257 4.84 1.20 -19.29
C ARG A 257 4.49 2.45 -18.51
N GLY A 258 4.89 2.51 -17.27
CA GLY A 258 4.66 3.67 -16.43
C GLY A 258 5.14 3.48 -15.00
N VAL A 259 5.21 4.59 -14.30
CA VAL A 259 5.65 4.63 -12.90
C VAL A 259 4.72 5.50 -12.07
N LEU A 260 4.50 5.08 -10.82
CA LEU A 260 3.94 5.93 -9.79
C LEU A 260 5.06 6.78 -9.20
N ILE A 261 4.82 8.08 -9.11
CA ILE A 261 5.78 9.06 -8.59
C ILE A 261 5.12 9.92 -7.52
N GLY A 262 5.70 9.89 -6.32
CA GLY A 262 5.34 10.80 -5.24
C GLY A 262 5.84 12.22 -5.53
N MET A 263 4.98 13.08 -6.07
CA MET A 263 5.25 14.52 -6.23
C MET A 263 5.03 15.25 -4.92
N GLU A 264 3.99 14.87 -4.21
CA GLU A 264 3.47 15.31 -2.92
C GLU A 264 3.02 16.77 -2.93
N SER A 265 3.90 17.72 -3.26
CA SER A 265 3.57 19.15 -3.30
C SER A 265 4.31 19.86 -4.46
N LEU A 266 3.70 20.94 -4.95
CA LEU A 266 4.35 21.90 -5.84
C LEU A 266 5.03 23.04 -5.06
N ASP A 267 4.82 23.09 -3.75
CA ASP A 267 5.40 24.09 -2.87
C ASP A 267 6.75 23.63 -2.31
N PRO A 268 7.85 24.40 -2.53
CA PRO A 268 9.18 24.01 -2.08
C PRO A 268 9.31 23.92 -0.55
N GLU A 269 8.60 24.77 0.21
CA GLU A 269 8.68 24.76 1.67
C GLU A 269 8.00 23.51 2.24
N ASN A 270 6.87 23.11 1.66
CA ASN A 270 6.22 21.84 2.02
C ASN A 270 7.14 20.65 1.71
N LEU A 271 7.83 20.63 0.56
CA LEU A 271 8.76 19.54 0.24
C LEU A 271 9.93 19.46 1.23
N ARG A 272 10.47 20.63 1.68
CA ARG A 272 11.49 20.66 2.73
C ARG A 272 10.94 20.15 4.06
N ALA A 273 9.76 20.60 4.45
CA ALA A 273 9.10 20.14 5.67
C ALA A 273 8.83 18.63 5.68
N MET A 274 8.55 18.04 4.52
CA MET A 274 8.36 16.60 4.31
C MET A 274 9.68 15.80 4.34
N GLY A 275 10.86 16.45 4.32
CA GLY A 275 12.15 15.78 4.07
C GLY A 275 12.28 15.27 2.65
N LYS A 276 11.62 15.94 1.67
CA LYS A 276 11.68 15.66 0.22
C LYS A 276 12.37 16.76 -0.59
N ASP A 277 13.27 17.51 0.02
CA ASP A 277 14.09 18.53 -0.61
C ASP A 277 14.89 18.02 -1.82
N TRP A 278 15.19 16.73 -1.87
CA TRP A 278 15.78 16.07 -3.04
C TRP A 278 14.88 16.12 -4.30
N ASN A 279 13.57 16.31 -4.17
CA ASN A 279 12.69 16.62 -5.32
C ASN A 279 13.01 17.99 -5.94
N LEU A 280 13.55 18.92 -5.14
CA LEU A 280 13.94 20.28 -5.60
C LEU A 280 15.31 20.30 -6.30
N ALA A 281 16.16 19.32 -6.02
CA ALA A 281 17.46 19.19 -6.66
C ALA A 281 17.35 18.66 -8.11
N ALA A 282 16.21 18.11 -8.48
CA ALA A 282 15.88 17.74 -9.84
C ALA A 282 15.61 19.00 -10.69
N ALA A 283 15.60 18.83 -12.01
CA ALA A 283 14.92 19.76 -12.91
C ALA A 283 13.49 20.01 -12.46
N THR A 284 12.83 21.04 -12.97
CA THR A 284 11.41 21.27 -12.67
C THR A 284 10.58 20.01 -12.91
N TYR A 285 9.47 19.86 -12.20
CA TYR A 285 8.58 18.73 -12.43
C TYR A 285 8.13 18.60 -13.89
N ALA A 286 7.92 19.74 -14.57
CA ALA A 286 7.53 19.74 -16.00
C ALA A 286 8.63 19.16 -16.88
N GLU A 287 9.89 19.53 -16.67
CA GLU A 287 11.06 18.99 -17.39
C GLU A 287 11.24 17.50 -17.09
N SER A 288 11.13 17.11 -15.83
CA SER A 288 11.21 15.71 -15.41
C SER A 288 10.13 14.86 -16.09
N LEU A 289 8.88 15.34 -16.12
CA LEU A 289 7.78 14.66 -16.80
C LEU A 289 7.99 14.60 -18.31
N ALA A 290 8.63 15.61 -18.92
CA ALA A 290 8.98 15.57 -20.33
C ALA A 290 10.00 14.47 -20.64
N GLN A 291 10.94 14.17 -19.73
CA GLN A 291 11.87 13.05 -19.88
C GLN A 291 11.15 11.69 -19.82
N PHE A 292 10.28 11.44 -18.84
CA PHE A 292 9.47 10.22 -18.84
C PHE A 292 8.68 10.05 -20.14
N ARG A 293 8.07 11.12 -20.61
CA ARG A 293 7.30 11.13 -21.86
C ARG A 293 8.18 10.86 -23.10
N LYS A 294 9.43 11.35 -23.12
CA LYS A 294 10.41 11.08 -24.17
C LYS A 294 10.66 9.58 -24.34
N HIS A 295 10.70 8.84 -23.23
CA HIS A 295 10.91 7.40 -23.21
C HIS A 295 9.59 6.57 -23.24
N GLY A 296 8.43 7.21 -23.47
CA GLY A 296 7.14 6.51 -23.55
C GLY A 296 6.63 5.97 -22.22
N LEU A 297 7.13 6.49 -21.09
CA LEU A 297 6.73 6.08 -19.75
C LEU A 297 5.57 6.95 -19.24
N ALA A 298 4.43 6.35 -18.98
CA ALA A 298 3.29 7.01 -18.38
C ALA A 298 3.56 7.30 -16.88
N VAL A 299 3.02 8.42 -16.39
CA VAL A 299 3.21 8.80 -14.98
C VAL A 299 1.88 8.84 -14.25
N TYR A 300 1.85 8.12 -13.12
CA TYR A 300 0.83 8.26 -12.08
C TYR A 300 1.42 9.17 -10.99
N GLY A 301 1.02 10.44 -10.95
CA GLY A 301 1.48 11.40 -9.95
C GLY A 301 0.64 11.34 -8.67
N THR A 302 1.28 11.36 -7.49
CA THR A 302 0.57 11.47 -6.22
C THR A 302 0.86 12.81 -5.55
N PHE A 303 -0.19 13.45 -5.02
CA PHE A 303 -0.14 14.69 -4.28
C PHE A 303 -0.75 14.50 -2.91
N VAL A 304 -0.13 15.09 -1.88
CA VAL A 304 -0.57 15.04 -0.48
C VAL A 304 -0.72 16.45 0.04
N PHE A 305 -1.91 16.77 0.55
CA PHE A 305 -2.28 18.10 1.01
C PHE A 305 -2.55 18.15 2.52
N GLY A 306 -2.37 19.30 3.11
CA GLY A 306 -2.55 19.57 4.53
C GLY A 306 -1.26 19.85 5.28
N TYR A 307 -0.13 19.97 4.56
CA TYR A 307 1.08 20.53 5.14
C TYR A 307 0.93 22.02 5.45
N ASP A 308 1.87 22.54 6.20
CA ASP A 308 1.73 23.83 6.88
C ASP A 308 1.58 25.04 5.93
N ASN A 309 2.03 24.95 4.66
CA ASN A 309 1.88 26.01 3.65
C ASN A 309 0.76 25.72 2.63
N ASP A 310 -0.01 24.65 2.82
CA ASP A 310 -1.10 24.36 1.89
C ASP A 310 -2.30 25.28 2.12
N THR A 311 -2.77 25.86 1.03
CA THR A 311 -3.99 26.67 0.93
C THR A 311 -4.93 26.06 -0.12
N PRO A 312 -6.19 26.51 -0.19
CA PRO A 312 -7.10 26.09 -1.25
C PRO A 312 -6.51 26.29 -2.66
N GLU A 313 -5.74 27.37 -2.86
CA GLU A 313 -5.11 27.72 -4.14
C GLU A 313 -3.97 26.75 -4.50
N THR A 314 -3.19 26.26 -3.51
CA THR A 314 -2.12 25.29 -3.76
C THR A 314 -2.68 23.96 -4.25
N ILE A 315 -3.84 23.55 -3.70
CA ILE A 315 -4.54 22.34 -4.15
C ILE A 315 -5.01 22.51 -5.59
N GLN A 316 -5.66 23.64 -5.93
CA GLN A 316 -6.14 23.89 -7.28
C GLN A 316 -4.99 23.94 -8.29
N ARG A 317 -3.88 24.62 -7.97
CA ARG A 317 -2.67 24.65 -8.81
C ARG A 317 -2.14 23.23 -9.10
N SER A 318 -2.19 22.31 -8.12
CA SER A 318 -1.74 20.94 -8.33
C SER A 318 -2.66 20.16 -9.30
N VAL A 319 -3.97 20.41 -9.26
CA VAL A 319 -4.93 19.84 -10.21
C VAL A 319 -4.66 20.34 -11.63
N ASP A 320 -4.50 21.67 -11.78
CA ASP A 320 -4.26 22.30 -13.08
C ASP A 320 -2.93 21.83 -13.66
N PHE A 321 -1.86 21.79 -12.85
CA PHE A 321 -0.58 21.21 -13.23
C PHE A 321 -0.70 19.76 -13.71
N ALA A 322 -1.40 18.90 -12.96
CA ALA A 322 -1.57 17.50 -13.33
C ALA A 322 -2.32 17.33 -14.68
N ARG A 323 -3.29 18.21 -14.97
CA ARG A 323 -4.03 18.25 -16.24
C ARG A 323 -3.17 18.77 -17.39
N GLU A 324 -2.46 19.89 -17.18
CA GLU A 324 -1.56 20.52 -18.16
C GLU A 324 -0.42 19.58 -18.56
N GLN A 325 0.18 18.94 -17.55
CA GLN A 325 1.22 17.93 -17.75
C GLN A 325 0.68 16.58 -18.23
N LYS A 326 -0.62 16.45 -18.45
CA LYS A 326 -1.29 15.25 -19.00
C LYS A 326 -0.89 13.97 -18.24
N LEU A 327 -0.86 14.02 -16.91
CA LEU A 327 -0.57 12.82 -16.13
C LEU A 327 -1.53 11.68 -16.51
N PHE A 328 -1.00 10.47 -16.57
CA PHE A 328 -1.79 9.29 -16.93
C PHE A 328 -2.88 9.02 -15.89
N LEU A 329 -2.51 9.05 -14.62
CA LEU A 329 -3.37 9.04 -13.44
C LEU A 329 -2.84 10.08 -12.43
N ALA A 330 -3.68 10.50 -11.51
CA ALA A 330 -3.25 11.29 -10.37
C ALA A 330 -4.04 10.93 -9.10
N ALA A 331 -3.38 10.95 -7.95
CA ALA A 331 -4.03 10.89 -6.64
C ALA A 331 -3.89 12.25 -5.95
N PHE A 332 -5.00 12.71 -5.38
CA PHE A 332 -5.09 13.94 -4.61
C PHE A 332 -5.62 13.57 -3.23
N ASN A 333 -4.69 13.36 -2.29
CA ASN A 333 -5.00 12.86 -0.97
C ASN A 333 -4.67 13.93 0.08
N HIS A 334 -5.46 13.97 1.14
CA HIS A 334 -5.03 14.68 2.34
C HIS A 334 -3.99 13.85 3.09
N LEU A 335 -3.21 14.53 3.89
CA LEU A 335 -2.22 13.95 4.78
C LEU A 335 -2.89 13.02 5.80
N ILE A 336 -2.30 11.85 6.00
CA ILE A 336 -2.71 10.91 7.04
C ILE A 336 -1.60 10.86 8.10
N PRO A 337 -1.88 11.22 9.35
CA PRO A 337 -0.91 11.10 10.44
C PRO A 337 -0.81 9.63 10.88
N PHE A 338 0.06 8.86 10.21
CA PHE A 338 0.30 7.47 10.61
C PHE A 338 1.08 7.38 11.92
N PRO A 339 0.65 6.53 12.88
CA PRO A 339 1.37 6.33 14.14
C PRO A 339 2.83 5.88 13.88
N GLY A 340 3.72 6.25 14.78
CA GLY A 340 5.15 5.91 14.68
C GLY A 340 5.94 6.79 13.69
N THR A 341 5.30 7.67 12.92
CA THR A 341 5.98 8.61 12.01
C THR A 341 6.39 9.91 12.75
N PRO A 342 7.47 10.58 12.29
CA PRO A 342 7.84 11.89 12.82
C PRO A 342 6.72 12.92 12.70
N LEU A 343 5.97 12.91 11.60
CA LEU A 343 4.81 13.77 11.40
C LEU A 343 3.73 13.58 12.46
N TYR A 344 3.34 12.33 12.75
CA TYR A 344 2.35 12.03 13.80
C TYR A 344 2.77 12.65 15.12
N LYS A 345 4.02 12.39 15.53
CA LYS A 345 4.58 12.92 16.78
C LYS A 345 4.61 14.46 16.81
N ARG A 346 4.93 15.09 15.65
CA ARG A 346 4.90 16.55 15.53
C ARG A 346 3.49 17.10 15.73
N LEU A 347 2.49 16.54 15.05
CA LEU A 347 1.09 16.98 15.18
C LEU A 347 0.53 16.72 16.58
N GLU A 348 0.91 15.63 17.23
CA GLU A 348 0.57 15.32 18.62
C GLU A 348 1.13 16.36 19.58
N ASN A 349 2.43 16.68 19.49
CA ASN A 349 3.10 17.69 20.30
C ASN A 349 2.54 19.11 20.08
N GLU A 350 2.08 19.41 18.87
CA GLU A 350 1.44 20.69 18.54
C GLU A 350 -0.05 20.75 18.96
N GLY A 351 -0.61 19.66 19.49
CA GLY A 351 -2.03 19.57 19.86
C GLY A 351 -2.97 19.63 18.64
N ARG A 352 -2.50 19.24 17.46
CA ARG A 352 -3.24 19.32 16.20
C ARG A 352 -3.91 18.01 15.80
N LEU A 353 -3.72 16.90 16.51
CA LEU A 353 -4.47 15.67 16.27
C LEU A 353 -5.89 15.82 16.80
N LEU A 354 -6.87 15.71 15.91
CA LEU A 354 -8.29 15.74 16.24
C LEU A 354 -8.75 14.42 16.86
N ARG A 355 -8.17 13.32 16.37
CA ARG A 355 -8.41 11.96 16.84
C ARG A 355 -7.07 11.23 16.97
N PRO A 356 -6.44 11.23 18.15
CA PRO A 356 -5.10 10.63 18.31
C PRO A 356 -5.03 9.16 17.88
N LYS A 357 -6.03 8.35 18.21
CA LYS A 357 -6.12 6.93 17.80
C LYS A 357 -7.22 6.71 16.76
N TRP A 358 -7.20 7.52 15.69
CA TRP A 358 -8.22 7.48 14.63
C TRP A 358 -8.46 6.09 14.05
N TRP A 359 -7.46 5.21 14.04
CA TRP A 359 -7.57 3.84 13.54
C TRP A 359 -8.38 2.90 14.42
N LEU A 360 -8.62 3.24 15.70
CA LEU A 360 -9.46 2.50 16.63
C LEU A 360 -10.82 3.14 16.85
N ASP A 361 -11.01 4.37 16.40
CA ASP A 361 -12.26 5.09 16.57
C ASP A 361 -13.31 4.55 15.58
N PRO A 362 -14.42 3.94 16.06
CA PRO A 362 -15.45 3.40 15.19
C PRO A 362 -16.20 4.48 14.39
N GLU A 363 -16.08 5.75 14.75
CA GLU A 363 -16.65 6.87 14.00
C GLU A 363 -15.72 7.33 12.85
N SER A 364 -14.46 6.91 12.83
CA SER A 364 -13.51 7.26 11.80
C SER A 364 -13.88 6.67 10.45
N ARG A 365 -13.66 7.46 9.39
CA ARG A 365 -14.05 7.11 8.01
C ARG A 365 -12.93 7.33 7.02
N VAL A 366 -12.91 6.54 5.99
CA VAL A 366 -12.01 6.75 4.86
C VAL A 366 -12.28 8.10 4.20
N GLY A 367 -11.23 8.90 4.05
CA GLY A 367 -11.32 10.25 3.47
C GLY A 367 -11.53 11.37 4.51
N GLU A 368 -11.60 11.04 5.79
CA GLU A 368 -11.67 12.00 6.89
C GLU A 368 -10.27 12.54 7.25
N VAL A 369 -10.18 13.81 7.59
CA VAL A 369 -8.96 14.48 8.04
C VAL A 369 -8.85 14.40 9.57
N TYR A 370 -7.83 13.73 10.08
CA TYR A 370 -7.66 13.46 11.51
C TYR A 370 -6.81 14.49 12.26
N PHE A 371 -6.51 15.63 11.65
CA PHE A 371 -5.68 16.69 12.22
C PHE A 371 -6.19 18.07 11.82
N GLN A 372 -5.73 19.11 12.51
CA GLN A 372 -6.04 20.50 12.19
C GLN A 372 -5.00 21.08 11.22
N PRO A 373 -5.35 21.33 9.94
CA PRO A 373 -4.50 22.07 9.01
C PRO A 373 -4.29 23.52 9.46
N ARG A 374 -3.23 24.21 8.99
CA ARG A 374 -2.95 25.58 9.39
C ARG A 374 -3.82 26.63 8.70
N HIS A 375 -4.13 26.44 7.43
CA HIS A 375 -4.75 27.47 6.59
C HIS A 375 -6.14 27.13 6.07
N MET A 376 -6.72 26.05 6.54
CA MET A 376 -8.07 25.64 6.21
C MET A 376 -8.66 24.74 7.31
N SER A 377 -9.97 24.58 7.32
CA SER A 377 -10.60 23.64 8.22
C SER A 377 -10.41 22.19 7.73
N PRO A 378 -10.52 21.18 8.62
CA PRO A 378 -10.46 19.76 8.21
C PRO A 378 -11.48 19.43 7.12
N GLY A 379 -12.74 19.85 7.29
CA GLY A 379 -13.80 19.62 6.31
C GLY A 379 -13.53 20.31 4.97
N GLU A 380 -12.93 21.51 4.97
CA GLU A 380 -12.53 22.17 3.73
C GLU A 380 -11.43 21.38 3.00
N LEU A 381 -10.43 20.85 3.72
CA LEU A 381 -9.40 20.01 3.13
C LEU A 381 -9.98 18.73 2.52
N GLU A 382 -10.92 18.08 3.21
CA GLU A 382 -11.63 16.90 2.69
C GLU A 382 -12.37 17.21 1.38
N GLU A 383 -13.16 18.28 1.38
CA GLU A 383 -13.92 18.74 0.22
C GLU A 383 -13.00 19.09 -0.95
N ARG A 384 -11.90 19.82 -0.70
CA ARG A 384 -10.92 20.18 -1.73
C ARG A 384 -10.25 18.96 -2.35
N CYS A 385 -9.86 17.96 -1.55
CA CYS A 385 -9.30 16.71 -2.04
C CYS A 385 -10.31 15.92 -2.88
N LEU A 386 -11.58 15.88 -2.46
CA LEU A 386 -12.65 15.25 -3.22
C LEU A 386 -12.89 15.96 -4.57
N ASN A 387 -13.00 17.28 -4.54
CA ASN A 387 -13.17 18.12 -5.72
C ASN A 387 -11.99 18.00 -6.69
N ALA A 388 -10.76 17.96 -6.17
CA ALA A 388 -9.54 17.75 -6.98
C ALA A 388 -9.63 16.44 -7.79
N ARG A 389 -10.03 15.35 -7.13
CA ARG A 389 -10.23 14.04 -7.79
C ARG A 389 -11.34 14.13 -8.85
N GLN A 390 -12.48 14.71 -8.53
CA GLN A 390 -13.61 14.87 -9.48
C GLN A 390 -13.22 15.72 -10.68
N GLN A 391 -12.47 16.82 -10.48
CA GLN A 391 -11.99 17.67 -11.58
C GLN A 391 -10.99 16.92 -12.48
N PHE A 392 -10.00 16.23 -11.93
CA PHE A 392 -9.00 15.50 -12.69
C PHE A 392 -9.62 14.33 -13.47
N TYR A 393 -10.59 13.62 -12.90
CA TYR A 393 -11.29 12.51 -13.57
C TYR A 393 -12.60 12.96 -14.26
N SER A 394 -12.79 14.26 -14.47
CA SER A 394 -13.89 14.76 -15.34
C SER A 394 -13.68 14.34 -16.80
N TRP A 395 -14.78 14.21 -17.55
CA TRP A 395 -14.70 13.84 -18.97
C TRP A 395 -13.83 14.78 -19.78
N ASN A 396 -13.94 16.10 -19.56
CA ASN A 396 -13.12 17.10 -20.25
C ASN A 396 -11.62 16.88 -19.98
N SER A 397 -11.26 16.57 -18.74
CA SER A 397 -9.87 16.27 -18.37
C SER A 397 -9.39 14.95 -18.98
N ILE A 398 -10.20 13.89 -18.92
CA ILE A 398 -9.87 12.58 -19.52
C ILE A 398 -9.63 12.75 -21.02
N LEU A 399 -10.54 13.40 -21.75
CA LEU A 399 -10.41 13.63 -23.18
C LEU A 399 -9.21 14.51 -23.53
N GLY A 400 -8.94 15.57 -22.76
CA GLY A 400 -7.77 16.42 -22.97
C GLY A 400 -6.44 15.68 -22.82
N ARG A 401 -6.36 14.72 -21.89
CA ARG A 401 -5.16 13.90 -21.63
C ARG A 401 -4.97 12.76 -22.65
N LEU A 402 -6.01 12.37 -23.38
CA LEU A 402 -5.92 11.41 -24.49
C LEU A 402 -4.99 11.87 -25.62
N TRP A 403 -4.81 13.18 -25.80
CA TRP A 403 -3.96 13.71 -26.87
C TRP A 403 -2.45 13.56 -26.59
N ASP A 404 -2.05 12.97 -25.46
CA ASP A 404 -0.65 12.56 -25.26
C ASP A 404 -0.39 11.20 -25.92
N ARG A 405 0.06 11.24 -27.16
CA ARG A 405 0.41 10.05 -27.94
C ARG A 405 1.81 9.51 -27.64
N ARG A 406 2.60 10.20 -26.82
CA ARG A 406 3.98 9.80 -26.50
C ARG A 406 4.06 8.87 -25.28
N ALA A 407 3.16 9.04 -24.31
CA ALA A 407 3.14 8.24 -23.09
C ALA A 407 1.77 7.63 -22.80
N ASN A 408 0.68 8.42 -22.86
CA ASN A 408 -0.64 7.96 -22.44
C ASN A 408 -1.29 7.01 -23.46
N VAL A 409 -1.19 7.31 -24.75
CA VAL A 409 -1.86 6.57 -25.83
C VAL A 409 -0.88 6.20 -26.92
N THR A 410 0.09 5.35 -26.58
CA THR A 410 1.14 4.89 -27.50
C THR A 410 0.67 3.78 -28.45
N SER A 411 -0.47 3.15 -28.15
CA SER A 411 -1.05 2.06 -28.94
C SER A 411 -2.55 1.91 -28.64
N PRO A 412 -3.33 1.19 -29.48
CA PRO A 412 -4.73 0.87 -29.20
C PRO A 412 -4.93 0.16 -27.83
N LEU A 413 -3.99 -0.69 -27.44
CA LEU A 413 -4.00 -1.34 -26.11
C LEU A 413 -3.88 -0.30 -25.01
N MET A 414 -2.93 0.63 -25.12
CA MET A 414 -2.72 1.69 -24.13
C MET A 414 -3.91 2.64 -24.07
N LEU A 415 -4.58 2.90 -25.18
CA LEU A 415 -5.86 3.64 -25.18
C LEU A 415 -6.91 2.94 -24.32
N GLY A 416 -7.09 1.63 -24.51
CA GLY A 416 -8.02 0.83 -23.70
C GLY A 416 -7.65 0.84 -22.20
N VAL A 417 -6.37 0.71 -21.89
CA VAL A 417 -5.86 0.79 -20.49
C VAL A 417 -6.09 2.18 -19.90
N PHE A 418 -5.76 3.24 -20.64
CA PHE A 418 -5.97 4.62 -20.19
C PHE A 418 -7.45 4.89 -19.88
N LEU A 419 -8.35 4.56 -20.81
CA LEU A 419 -9.79 4.76 -20.62
C LEU A 419 -10.31 3.91 -19.46
N GLY A 420 -9.97 2.62 -19.42
CA GLY A 420 -10.42 1.71 -18.37
C GLY A 420 -10.00 2.18 -16.98
N LEU A 421 -8.75 2.60 -16.80
CA LEU A 421 -8.23 3.06 -15.52
C LEU A 421 -8.83 4.42 -15.11
N ASN A 422 -8.94 5.38 -16.03
CA ASN A 422 -9.50 6.70 -15.71
C ASN A 422 -11.01 6.65 -15.44
N ILE A 423 -11.76 5.84 -16.20
CA ILE A 423 -13.20 5.65 -15.96
C ILE A 423 -13.41 4.89 -14.65
N GLY A 424 -12.63 3.83 -14.39
CA GLY A 424 -12.68 3.10 -13.13
C GLY A 424 -12.38 4.01 -11.94
N ALA A 425 -11.30 4.81 -12.00
CA ALA A 425 -10.96 5.76 -10.96
C ALA A 425 -12.06 6.79 -10.69
N ARG A 426 -12.74 7.27 -11.74
CA ARG A 426 -13.90 8.17 -11.61
C ARG A 426 -15.02 7.55 -10.77
N TYR A 427 -15.36 6.27 -11.01
CA TYR A 427 -16.39 5.57 -10.24
C TYR A 427 -15.92 5.24 -8.82
N ASP A 428 -14.64 4.96 -8.62
CA ASP A 428 -14.09 4.61 -7.31
C ASP A 428 -14.09 5.78 -6.32
N ILE A 429 -14.12 7.04 -6.79
CA ILE A 429 -14.15 8.23 -5.92
C ILE A 429 -15.30 8.14 -4.91
N ASP A 430 -16.52 7.86 -5.40
CA ASP A 430 -17.71 7.82 -4.56
C ASP A 430 -17.84 6.52 -3.75
N LEU A 431 -17.20 5.42 -4.20
CA LEU A 431 -17.28 4.13 -3.53
C LEU A 431 -16.43 4.07 -2.25
N ARG A 432 -15.31 4.79 -2.22
CA ARG A 432 -14.36 4.76 -1.09
C ARG A 432 -14.64 5.81 -0.03
N GLN A 433 -15.27 6.92 -0.42
CA GLN A 433 -15.49 8.04 0.50
C GLN A 433 -16.49 7.66 1.59
N GLY A 434 -16.15 8.01 2.85
CA GLY A 434 -17.04 7.85 3.99
C GLY A 434 -17.21 6.43 4.52
N LEU A 435 -16.42 5.46 4.06
CA LEU A 435 -16.45 4.11 4.62
C LEU A 435 -15.96 4.10 6.06
N GLN A 436 -16.79 3.62 6.98
CA GLN A 436 -16.47 3.53 8.41
C GLN A 436 -15.44 2.42 8.69
N LEU A 437 -14.43 2.72 9.49
CA LEU A 437 -13.39 1.75 9.84
C LEU A 437 -13.97 0.62 10.70
N GLY A 438 -13.58 -0.61 10.39
CA GLY A 438 -14.01 -1.80 11.11
C GLY A 438 -15.50 -2.17 10.97
N ALA A 439 -16.26 -1.50 10.07
CA ALA A 439 -17.67 -1.78 9.86
C ALA A 439 -17.94 -3.19 9.32
N GLY A 440 -19.16 -3.70 9.55
CA GLY A 440 -19.62 -4.99 9.03
C GLY A 440 -19.17 -6.22 9.86
N LEU A 441 -18.61 -5.99 11.04
CA LEU A 441 -18.36 -7.02 12.05
C LEU A 441 -18.60 -6.39 13.42
N ASN A 442 -19.59 -6.92 14.15
CA ASN A 442 -19.85 -6.46 15.52
C ASN A 442 -18.70 -6.92 16.42
N ALA A 443 -18.46 -6.18 17.50
CA ALA A 443 -17.60 -6.67 18.56
C ALA A 443 -18.24 -7.98 19.08
N TRP A 444 -17.41 -9.02 19.25
CA TRP A 444 -17.88 -10.24 19.90
C TRP A 444 -18.26 -9.90 21.34
N GLU A 445 -19.56 -10.00 21.67
CA GLU A 445 -20.04 -10.02 23.04
C GLU A 445 -20.20 -11.47 23.46
N PRO A 446 -19.56 -11.92 24.54
CA PRO A 446 -19.79 -13.28 25.05
C PRO A 446 -21.29 -13.43 25.35
N ARG A 447 -21.93 -14.46 24.80
CA ARG A 447 -23.35 -14.76 25.04
C ARG A 447 -23.67 -15.05 26.52
N ASP A 448 -22.63 -15.18 27.35
CA ASP A 448 -22.73 -15.60 28.75
C ASP A 448 -22.51 -14.49 29.78
N ALA A 449 -22.48 -13.21 29.36
CA ALA A 449 -22.44 -12.07 30.30
C ALA A 449 -23.83 -11.69 30.85
N VAL A 450 -24.88 -12.40 30.49
CA VAL A 450 -26.25 -12.16 30.95
C VAL A 450 -26.76 -13.36 31.77
N VAL A 451 -26.06 -13.71 32.84
CA VAL A 451 -26.65 -14.44 33.98
C VAL A 451 -25.79 -14.16 35.22
N SER A 452 -26.04 -13.07 35.88
CA SER A 452 -26.09 -12.93 37.34
C SER A 452 -26.09 -11.46 37.69
N ALA A 453 -27.25 -10.90 37.83
CA ALA A 453 -27.56 -9.76 38.70
C ALA A 453 -28.79 -10.13 39.50
#